data_7790698d12e380664e06a1d54b583b88
#
_entry.id   7790698d12e380664e06a1d54b583b88
#
_cell.length_a   1.000
_cell.length_b   1.000
_cell.length_c   1.000
_cell.angle_alpha   90.00
_cell.angle_beta   90.00
_cell.angle_gamma   90.00
#
_symmetry.space_group_name_H-M   'P 1'
#
loop_
_entity.id
_entity.type
_entity.pdbx_description
1 polymer ?
#
loop_
_entity_poly.entity_id
_entity_poly.type
_entity_poly.pdbx_seq_one_letter_code
_entity_poly.pdbx_strand_id
1 'polypeptide(L)'
;FFDKLAPDGLLSVSRWYSPEALSETNRLISLASMSLLEQGIQNPGDHAVLVARNTVATLLVSPTPFSDADLDQIEAVAAEMAFTILHSPRQESSERLIRDALASNSVAQLEAATQHQFLDFSPPLDSRPYFFNILKPSALLSTDAELGELGIVAGGNLLATYTLMLLCLLAFIGVTLVIGVPLLLSGKPQLPKGVFANGLLYFACIGTGFMMVQIPLIQRFSVYLGHPVYAVSVLLFSMIIAAGLGSSLSDRISVERDKRWTLALPLTIVVLISAIYLLSGPIIQATIDQGLVARCLIVILLVATAAIPMGMCFPLGLRLFRQYSDDCLPWMWGVNGATGVLASVLAVAISMWSGINTSLLVAIACYALLIVPARNLSR
;
A
#
# COMPACT_ATOMS: atom_id res chain seq x y z
N PHE A 1 -16.17 7.92 -9.35
CA PHE A 1 -16.94 9.16 -9.18
C PHE A 1 -17.62 9.56 -10.49
N PHE A 2 -16.90 9.62 -11.62
CA PHE A 2 -17.46 10.03 -12.90
C PHE A 2 -18.69 9.21 -13.31
N ASP A 3 -18.68 7.89 -13.14
CA ASP A 3 -19.83 7.00 -13.46
C ASP A 3 -21.10 7.29 -12.65
N LYS A 4 -20.99 8.10 -11.60
CA LYS A 4 -22.13 8.51 -10.74
C LYS A 4 -22.53 9.96 -10.96
N LEU A 5 -21.84 10.71 -11.82
CA LEU A 5 -22.24 12.05 -12.20
C LEU A 5 -23.34 12.00 -13.26
N ALA A 6 -24.26 12.96 -13.23
CA ALA A 6 -25.16 13.22 -14.35
C ALA A 6 -24.33 13.66 -15.58
N PRO A 7 -24.84 13.58 -16.81
CA PRO A 7 -24.10 14.00 -17.99
C PRO A 7 -23.60 15.44 -17.94
N ASP A 8 -24.35 16.32 -17.29
CA ASP A 8 -24.03 17.74 -17.01
C ASP A 8 -23.51 17.97 -15.58
N GLY A 9 -23.15 16.89 -14.88
CA GLY A 9 -22.64 16.94 -13.52
C GLY A 9 -21.22 17.50 -13.44
N LEU A 10 -20.92 18.17 -12.33
CA LEU A 10 -19.63 18.80 -12.08
C LEU A 10 -18.97 18.20 -10.82
N LEU A 11 -17.75 17.71 -10.98
CA LEU A 11 -16.89 17.34 -9.86
C LEU A 11 -15.98 18.50 -9.50
N SER A 12 -16.03 18.96 -8.23
CA SER A 12 -15.18 20.02 -7.72
C SER A 12 -14.24 19.47 -6.65
N VAL A 13 -12.92 19.68 -6.84
CA VAL A 13 -11.90 19.21 -5.88
C VAL A 13 -10.87 20.31 -5.66
N SER A 14 -10.63 20.67 -4.40
CA SER A 14 -9.63 21.67 -4.03
C SER A 14 -8.40 21.04 -3.41
N ARG A 15 -7.21 21.53 -3.74
CA ARG A 15 -5.90 21.08 -3.22
C ARG A 15 -4.96 22.25 -3.02
N TRP A 16 -3.91 22.01 -2.24
CA TRP A 16 -2.81 22.95 -2.09
C TRP A 16 -2.15 23.24 -3.43
N TYR A 17 -1.92 24.52 -3.66
CA TYR A 17 -1.31 25.05 -4.87
C TYR A 17 -0.22 26.06 -4.49
N SER A 18 0.86 26.08 -5.26
CA SER A 18 1.89 27.11 -5.19
C SER A 18 2.20 27.60 -6.60
N PRO A 19 2.18 28.92 -6.85
CA PRO A 19 2.55 29.47 -8.16
C PRO A 19 4.00 29.21 -8.54
N GLU A 20 4.88 29.03 -7.56
CA GLU A 20 6.34 28.94 -7.73
C GLU A 20 6.87 27.51 -7.61
N ALA A 21 6.02 26.53 -7.25
CA ALA A 21 6.46 25.18 -7.01
C ALA A 21 5.41 24.13 -7.37
N LEU A 22 5.88 22.99 -7.84
CA LEU A 22 5.04 21.83 -8.12
C LEU A 22 4.35 21.33 -6.84
N SER A 23 3.06 21.00 -6.94
CA SER A 23 2.21 20.72 -5.80
C SER A 23 1.29 19.51 -6.01
N GLU A 24 0.46 19.22 -5.02
CA GLU A 24 -0.56 18.18 -5.10
C GLU A 24 -1.57 18.43 -6.24
N THR A 25 -1.77 19.68 -6.63
CA THR A 25 -2.63 20.08 -7.76
C THR A 25 -2.14 19.42 -9.06
N ASN A 26 -0.83 19.33 -9.30
CA ASN A 26 -0.28 18.66 -10.48
C ASN A 26 -0.67 17.17 -10.53
N ARG A 27 -0.63 16.49 -9.40
CA ARG A 27 -1.06 15.09 -9.31
C ARG A 27 -2.59 14.93 -9.43
N LEU A 28 -3.36 15.91 -8.93
CA LEU A 28 -4.81 15.92 -9.10
C LEU A 28 -5.20 16.07 -10.57
N ILE A 29 -4.52 16.93 -11.31
CA ILE A 29 -4.71 17.09 -12.76
C ILE A 29 -4.42 15.78 -13.49
N SER A 30 -3.30 15.12 -13.16
CA SER A 30 -2.95 13.82 -13.76
C SER A 30 -4.02 12.77 -13.50
N LEU A 31 -4.58 12.72 -12.28
CA LEU A 31 -5.66 11.82 -11.93
C LEU A 31 -6.95 12.11 -12.73
N ALA A 32 -7.31 13.39 -12.84
CA ALA A 32 -8.48 13.80 -13.61
C ALA A 32 -8.30 13.46 -15.10
N SER A 33 -7.16 13.79 -15.69
CA SER A 33 -6.84 13.46 -17.10
C SER A 33 -6.90 11.94 -17.34
N MET A 34 -6.33 11.11 -16.45
CA MET A 34 -6.40 9.66 -16.55
C MET A 34 -7.84 9.16 -16.54
N SER A 35 -8.65 9.68 -15.59
CA SER A 35 -10.04 9.26 -15.46
C SER A 35 -10.88 9.62 -16.68
N LEU A 36 -10.62 10.75 -17.31
CA LEU A 36 -11.27 11.16 -18.56
C LEU A 36 -10.82 10.30 -19.75
N LEU A 37 -9.51 10.02 -19.86
CA LEU A 37 -8.96 9.15 -20.89
C LEU A 37 -9.51 7.72 -20.79
N GLU A 38 -9.67 7.17 -19.59
CA GLU A 38 -10.27 5.84 -19.36
C GLU A 38 -11.75 5.78 -19.81
N GLN A 39 -12.45 6.91 -19.80
CA GLN A 39 -13.81 7.02 -20.37
C GLN A 39 -13.83 7.23 -21.90
N GLY A 40 -12.67 7.26 -22.53
CA GLY A 40 -12.53 7.46 -23.97
C GLY A 40 -12.52 8.93 -24.43
N ILE A 41 -12.43 9.86 -23.50
CA ILE A 41 -12.34 11.31 -23.79
C ILE A 41 -10.89 11.64 -24.18
N GLN A 42 -10.69 12.13 -25.41
CA GLN A 42 -9.36 12.38 -25.97
C GLN A 42 -8.77 13.75 -25.64
N ASN A 43 -9.57 14.71 -25.20
CA ASN A 43 -9.15 16.07 -24.86
C ASN A 43 -9.55 16.43 -23.42
N PRO A 44 -8.84 15.94 -22.39
CA PRO A 44 -9.16 16.25 -21.00
C PRO A 44 -9.25 17.76 -20.69
N GLY A 45 -8.50 18.60 -21.43
CA GLY A 45 -8.50 20.05 -21.25
C GLY A 45 -9.84 20.71 -21.51
N ASP A 46 -10.66 20.19 -22.44
CA ASP A 46 -12.00 20.72 -22.75
C ASP A 46 -13.02 20.41 -21.64
N HIS A 47 -12.67 19.47 -20.76
CA HIS A 47 -13.49 18.96 -19.67
C HIS A 47 -13.04 19.45 -18.29
N ALA A 48 -12.03 20.32 -18.23
CA ALA A 48 -11.41 20.77 -16.99
C ALA A 48 -11.28 22.29 -16.94
N VAL A 49 -11.61 22.86 -15.78
CA VAL A 49 -11.28 24.25 -15.43
C VAL A 49 -10.54 24.25 -14.10
N LEU A 50 -9.41 24.93 -14.04
CA LEU A 50 -8.60 25.06 -12.84
C LEU A 50 -8.54 26.53 -12.43
N VAL A 51 -9.05 26.83 -11.25
CA VAL A 51 -8.99 28.18 -10.66
C VAL A 51 -8.19 28.14 -9.36
N ALA A 52 -7.50 29.23 -9.04
CA ALA A 52 -6.74 29.32 -7.80
C ALA A 52 -7.01 30.64 -7.07
N ARG A 53 -6.94 30.57 -5.75
CA ARG A 53 -6.90 31.75 -4.89
C ARG A 53 -5.91 31.50 -3.76
N ASN A 54 -4.93 32.40 -3.62
CA ASN A 54 -3.83 32.23 -2.67
C ASN A 54 -3.10 30.87 -2.88
N THR A 55 -3.12 30.03 -1.87
CA THR A 55 -2.44 28.72 -1.83
C THR A 55 -3.37 27.53 -2.10
N VAL A 56 -4.55 27.74 -2.64
CA VAL A 56 -5.53 26.69 -2.93
C VAL A 56 -5.96 26.80 -4.38
N ALA A 57 -5.86 25.70 -5.12
CA ALA A 57 -6.47 25.57 -6.44
C ALA A 57 -7.66 24.62 -6.36
N THR A 58 -8.70 24.95 -7.11
CA THR A 58 -9.93 24.17 -7.27
C THR A 58 -10.02 23.72 -8.72
N LEU A 59 -10.05 22.42 -8.91
CA LEU A 59 -10.30 21.78 -10.18
C LEU A 59 -11.78 21.48 -10.31
N LEU A 60 -12.38 21.93 -11.41
CA LEU A 60 -13.72 21.63 -11.85
C LEU A 60 -13.59 20.67 -13.05
N VAL A 61 -14.24 19.52 -13.00
CA VAL A 61 -14.21 18.51 -14.07
C VAL A 61 -15.62 18.05 -14.39
N SER A 62 -15.94 17.98 -15.69
CA SER A 62 -17.24 17.52 -16.18
C SER A 62 -17.07 16.35 -17.17
N PRO A 63 -18.00 15.36 -17.18
CA PRO A 63 -18.06 14.34 -18.23
C PRO A 63 -18.30 14.91 -19.64
N THR A 64 -18.97 16.08 -19.73
CA THR A 64 -19.20 16.80 -20.98
C THR A 64 -18.30 18.02 -21.08
N PRO A 65 -17.86 18.44 -22.28
CA PRO A 65 -17.11 19.68 -22.46
C PRO A 65 -17.87 20.89 -21.90
N PHE A 66 -17.15 21.83 -21.31
CA PHE A 66 -17.74 23.09 -20.85
C PHE A 66 -18.27 23.89 -22.02
N SER A 67 -19.53 24.36 -21.93
CA SER A 67 -20.13 25.23 -22.90
C SER A 67 -19.60 26.70 -22.77
N ASP A 68 -19.77 27.51 -23.80
CA ASP A 68 -19.41 28.94 -23.73
C ASP A 68 -20.15 29.67 -22.60
N ALA A 69 -21.42 29.31 -22.34
CA ALA A 69 -22.21 29.86 -21.25
C ALA A 69 -21.66 29.48 -19.86
N ASP A 70 -21.19 28.25 -19.69
CA ASP A 70 -20.55 27.80 -18.44
C ASP A 70 -19.25 28.56 -18.21
N LEU A 71 -18.44 28.72 -19.27
CA LEU A 71 -17.18 29.43 -19.20
C LEU A 71 -17.38 30.93 -18.90
N ASP A 72 -18.35 31.58 -19.52
CA ASP A 72 -18.72 32.95 -19.22
C ASP A 72 -19.11 33.16 -17.75
N GLN A 73 -19.89 32.20 -17.21
CA GLN A 73 -20.30 32.24 -15.81
C GLN A 73 -19.11 32.00 -14.86
N ILE A 74 -18.24 31.03 -15.17
CA ILE A 74 -17.04 30.75 -14.37
C ILE A 74 -16.11 31.95 -14.38
N GLU A 75 -15.87 32.58 -15.53
CA GLU A 75 -15.04 33.79 -15.68
C GLU A 75 -15.61 34.96 -14.87
N ALA A 76 -16.93 35.17 -14.91
CA ALA A 76 -17.59 36.23 -14.14
C ALA A 76 -17.45 36.02 -12.63
N VAL A 77 -17.70 34.80 -12.16
CA VAL A 77 -17.55 34.44 -10.73
C VAL A 77 -16.08 34.52 -10.30
N ALA A 78 -15.16 34.07 -11.14
CA ALA A 78 -13.73 34.15 -10.86
C ALA A 78 -13.27 35.60 -10.70
N ALA A 79 -13.75 36.48 -11.55
CA ALA A 79 -13.43 37.92 -11.46
C ALA A 79 -14.02 38.57 -10.19
N GLU A 80 -15.30 38.27 -9.87
CA GLU A 80 -15.98 38.76 -8.66
C GLU A 80 -15.28 38.32 -7.38
N MET A 81 -14.90 37.05 -7.31
CA MET A 81 -14.32 36.42 -6.10
C MET A 81 -12.79 36.52 -6.07
N ALA A 82 -12.15 37.21 -7.03
CA ALA A 82 -10.71 37.32 -7.15
C ALA A 82 -9.97 35.96 -7.21
N PHE A 83 -10.51 35.03 -7.99
CA PHE A 83 -9.80 33.80 -8.39
C PHE A 83 -8.98 34.09 -9.65
N THR A 84 -7.81 33.44 -9.75
CA THR A 84 -7.02 33.40 -10.98
C THR A 84 -7.38 32.10 -11.73
N ILE A 85 -7.72 32.22 -13.02
CA ILE A 85 -7.91 31.06 -13.87
C ILE A 85 -6.54 30.56 -14.30
N LEU A 86 -6.18 29.32 -13.91
CA LEU A 86 -4.91 28.69 -14.25
C LEU A 86 -5.02 27.88 -15.54
N HIS A 87 -6.22 27.30 -15.80
CA HIS A 87 -6.56 26.61 -17.03
C HIS A 87 -8.05 26.65 -17.28
N SER A 88 -8.44 26.79 -18.53
CA SER A 88 -9.80 26.59 -19.05
C SER A 88 -9.72 26.16 -20.51
N PRO A 89 -10.79 25.68 -21.15
CA PRO A 89 -10.86 25.41 -22.58
C PRO A 89 -10.48 26.64 -23.46
N ARG A 90 -10.63 27.86 -22.92
CA ARG A 90 -10.25 29.14 -23.60
C ARG A 90 -8.84 29.60 -23.26
N GLN A 91 -8.22 29.07 -22.20
CA GLN A 91 -6.92 29.53 -21.71
C GLN A 91 -6.06 28.37 -21.25
N GLU A 92 -5.00 28.07 -21.97
CA GLU A 92 -4.01 27.08 -21.55
C GLU A 92 -3.22 27.53 -20.33
N SER A 93 -2.85 26.54 -19.49
CA SER A 93 -1.98 26.82 -18.35
C SER A 93 -0.58 27.24 -18.76
N SER A 94 -0.05 28.24 -18.07
CA SER A 94 1.38 28.63 -18.18
C SER A 94 2.29 27.55 -17.59
N GLU A 95 1.78 26.74 -16.66
CA GLU A 95 2.52 25.67 -16.01
C GLU A 95 2.59 24.44 -16.93
N ARG A 96 3.80 24.06 -17.32
CA ARG A 96 4.06 23.01 -18.31
C ARG A 96 3.37 21.70 -17.95
N LEU A 97 3.51 21.23 -16.72
CA LEU A 97 3.01 19.93 -16.30
C LEU A 97 1.47 19.86 -16.37
N ILE A 98 0.80 20.95 -15.95
CA ILE A 98 -0.68 21.07 -16.03
C ILE A 98 -1.11 21.06 -17.49
N ARG A 99 -0.49 21.89 -18.32
CA ARG A 99 -0.79 22.00 -19.75
C ARG A 99 -0.60 20.66 -20.46
N ASP A 100 0.58 20.04 -20.31
CA ASP A 100 0.94 18.81 -21.02
C ASP A 100 0.06 17.63 -20.56
N ALA A 101 -0.32 17.57 -19.27
CA ALA A 101 -1.22 16.53 -18.74
C ALA A 101 -2.66 16.69 -19.29
N LEU A 102 -3.19 17.92 -19.37
CA LEU A 102 -4.53 18.18 -19.90
C LEU A 102 -4.60 18.08 -21.43
N ALA A 103 -3.48 18.31 -22.13
CA ALA A 103 -3.37 18.12 -23.57
C ALA A 103 -3.13 16.65 -23.98
N SER A 104 -2.95 15.74 -23.04
CA SER A 104 -2.68 14.32 -23.33
C SER A 104 -3.93 13.66 -23.90
N ASN A 105 -3.79 12.97 -25.04
CA ASN A 105 -4.87 12.25 -25.69
C ASN A 105 -4.77 10.70 -25.54
N SER A 106 -3.78 10.25 -24.79
CA SER A 106 -3.56 8.84 -24.48
C SER A 106 -2.86 8.67 -23.14
N VAL A 107 -3.02 7.50 -22.51
CA VAL A 107 -2.35 7.16 -21.26
C VAL A 107 -0.83 7.27 -21.37
N ALA A 108 -0.26 6.81 -22.50
CA ALA A 108 1.18 6.88 -22.73
C ALA A 108 1.71 8.33 -22.80
N GLN A 109 0.94 9.25 -23.37
CA GLN A 109 1.31 10.67 -23.39
C GLN A 109 1.20 11.28 -22.01
N LEU A 110 0.15 10.95 -21.24
CA LEU A 110 -0.01 11.41 -19.86
C LEU A 110 1.14 10.92 -18.97
N GLU A 111 1.54 9.66 -19.10
CA GLU A 111 2.69 9.11 -18.39
C GLU A 111 3.99 9.86 -18.72
N ALA A 112 4.20 10.22 -19.99
CA ALA A 112 5.36 11.00 -20.42
C ALA A 112 5.29 12.45 -19.88
N ALA A 113 4.10 13.08 -19.91
CA ALA A 113 3.86 14.44 -19.44
C ALA A 113 4.07 14.60 -17.92
N THR A 114 3.79 13.55 -17.16
CA THR A 114 3.89 13.55 -15.69
C THR A 114 5.25 13.10 -15.15
N GLN A 115 6.22 12.83 -16.04
CA GLN A 115 7.58 12.46 -15.61
C GLN A 115 8.33 13.65 -15.01
N HIS A 116 8.87 13.42 -13.83
CA HIS A 116 9.76 14.37 -13.13
C HIS A 116 10.89 13.60 -12.45
N GLN A 117 12.06 14.23 -12.29
CA GLN A 117 13.26 13.58 -11.75
C GLN A 117 13.07 13.10 -10.30
N PHE A 118 12.55 13.94 -9.43
CA PHE A 118 12.45 13.71 -7.98
C PHE A 118 11.01 13.48 -7.50
N LEU A 119 10.01 13.90 -8.26
CA LEU A 119 8.62 13.83 -7.88
C LEU A 119 7.84 12.84 -8.77
N ASP A 120 6.84 12.19 -8.19
CA ASP A 120 5.92 11.29 -8.87
C ASP A 120 4.55 11.97 -9.00
N PHE A 121 4.26 12.47 -10.20
CA PHE A 121 2.97 13.04 -10.55
C PHE A 121 2.08 12.08 -11.33
N SER A 122 2.50 10.80 -11.44
CA SER A 122 1.63 9.79 -12.05
C SER A 122 0.30 9.65 -11.29
N PRO A 123 -0.79 9.35 -11.99
CA PRO A 123 -2.08 9.15 -11.35
C PRO A 123 -2.00 8.07 -10.27
N PRO A 124 -2.53 8.29 -9.07
CA PRO A 124 -2.62 7.25 -8.06
C PRO A 124 -3.60 6.17 -8.51
N LEU A 125 -3.20 4.91 -8.31
CA LEU A 125 -4.00 3.73 -8.62
C LEU A 125 -4.37 3.00 -7.32
N ASP A 126 -5.39 2.14 -7.36
CA ASP A 126 -5.77 1.28 -6.22
C ASP A 126 -4.62 0.39 -5.71
N SER A 127 -3.67 0.07 -6.59
CA SER A 127 -2.44 -0.63 -6.21
C SER A 127 -1.41 0.27 -5.54
N ARG A 128 -1.51 1.58 -5.69
CA ARG A 128 -0.66 2.62 -5.06
C ARG A 128 -1.51 3.81 -4.61
N PRO A 129 -2.36 3.66 -3.57
CA PRO A 129 -3.35 4.66 -3.17
C PRO A 129 -2.76 5.81 -2.33
N TYR A 130 -1.48 6.13 -2.50
CA TYR A 130 -0.77 7.15 -1.73
C TYR A 130 -0.73 8.47 -2.48
N PHE A 131 -1.89 9.13 -2.61
CA PHE A 131 -2.03 10.40 -3.34
C PHE A 131 -1.04 11.47 -2.88
N PHE A 132 -0.83 11.58 -1.57
CA PHE A 132 0.03 12.62 -1.00
C PHE A 132 1.54 12.28 -1.03
N ASN A 133 1.91 11.04 -1.28
CA ASN A 133 3.32 10.69 -1.43
C ASN A 133 3.77 10.91 -2.87
N ILE A 134 4.29 12.10 -3.12
CA ILE A 134 4.81 12.50 -4.43
C ILE A 134 6.34 12.41 -4.53
N LEU A 135 7.05 12.03 -3.45
CA LEU A 135 8.50 11.95 -3.44
C LEU A 135 8.99 10.58 -3.94
N LYS A 136 9.84 10.59 -4.97
CA LYS A 136 10.53 9.37 -5.42
C LYS A 136 11.68 9.01 -4.48
N PRO A 137 12.01 7.70 -4.30
CA PRO A 137 13.16 7.29 -3.48
C PRO A 137 14.49 7.89 -3.96
N SER A 138 14.64 8.16 -5.26
CA SER A 138 15.83 8.81 -5.83
C SER A 138 16.10 10.21 -5.27
N ALA A 139 15.06 10.92 -4.84
CA ALA A 139 15.19 12.24 -4.23
C ALA A 139 15.94 12.22 -2.90
N LEU A 140 15.94 11.10 -2.18
CA LEU A 140 16.67 10.94 -0.92
C LEU A 140 18.21 10.94 -1.10
N LEU A 141 18.67 10.71 -2.33
CA LEU A 141 20.09 10.73 -2.70
C LEU A 141 20.54 12.06 -3.30
N SER A 142 19.63 13.04 -3.38
CA SER A 142 19.88 14.36 -3.98
C SER A 142 20.41 15.35 -2.94
N THR A 143 21.05 16.41 -3.39
CA THR A 143 21.55 17.47 -2.51
C THR A 143 20.43 18.38 -2.03
N ASP A 144 20.58 19.00 -0.85
CA ASP A 144 19.61 19.94 -0.28
C ASP A 144 19.28 21.11 -1.21
N ALA A 145 20.25 21.53 -2.04
CA ALA A 145 20.06 22.62 -3.00
C ALA A 145 19.06 22.25 -4.11
N GLU A 146 19.09 21.02 -4.62
CA GLU A 146 18.14 20.53 -5.65
C GLU A 146 16.73 20.32 -5.07
N LEU A 147 16.63 20.01 -3.77
CA LEU A 147 15.37 19.80 -3.07
C LEU A 147 14.74 21.11 -2.60
N GLY A 148 15.55 22.16 -2.34
CA GLY A 148 15.09 23.49 -1.91
C GLY A 148 14.20 24.20 -2.96
N GLU A 149 14.37 23.88 -4.22
CA GLU A 149 13.56 24.42 -5.32
C GLU A 149 12.16 23.77 -5.43
N LEU A 150 11.92 22.66 -4.72
CA LEU A 150 10.68 21.88 -4.84
C LEU A 150 9.50 22.43 -4.02
N GLY A 151 9.72 23.44 -3.17
CA GLY A 151 8.67 24.13 -2.42
C GLY A 151 8.15 23.42 -1.17
N ILE A 152 7.17 24.02 -0.50
CA ILE A 152 6.65 23.59 0.82
C ILE A 152 6.04 22.18 0.79
N VAL A 153 5.36 21.79 -0.28
CA VAL A 153 4.70 20.48 -0.42
C VAL A 153 5.74 19.36 -0.49
N ALA A 154 6.81 19.57 -1.26
CA ALA A 154 7.92 18.62 -1.31
C ALA A 154 8.65 18.55 0.03
N GLY A 155 8.81 19.68 0.75
CA GLY A 155 9.34 19.71 2.10
C GLY A 155 8.52 18.88 3.09
N GLY A 156 7.19 18.94 3.03
CA GLY A 156 6.28 18.09 3.81
C GLY A 156 6.42 16.60 3.49
N ASN A 157 6.55 16.26 2.20
CA ASN A 157 6.79 14.89 1.76
C ASN A 157 8.17 14.36 2.19
N LEU A 158 9.20 15.20 2.16
CA LEU A 158 10.53 14.87 2.68
C LEU A 158 10.46 14.56 4.18
N LEU A 159 9.81 15.42 4.95
CA LEU A 159 9.65 15.21 6.39
C LEU A 159 8.90 13.90 6.69
N ALA A 160 7.83 13.59 5.97
CA ALA A 160 7.10 12.33 6.10
C ALA A 160 7.99 11.13 5.78
N THR A 161 8.79 11.21 4.73
CA THR A 161 9.72 10.16 4.31
C THR A 161 10.84 9.95 5.34
N TYR A 162 11.47 11.04 5.82
CA TYR A 162 12.47 10.96 6.88
C TYR A 162 11.88 10.41 8.18
N THR A 163 10.64 10.78 8.52
CA THR A 163 9.94 10.20 9.69
C THR A 163 9.75 8.69 9.53
N LEU A 164 9.36 8.21 8.35
CA LEU A 164 9.25 6.77 8.08
C LEU A 164 10.62 6.07 8.19
N MET A 165 11.68 6.65 7.63
CA MET A 165 13.04 6.10 7.75
C MET A 165 13.52 6.07 9.20
N LEU A 166 13.23 7.14 9.97
CA LEU A 166 13.54 7.19 11.40
C LEU A 166 12.76 6.11 12.16
N LEU A 167 11.50 5.89 11.87
CA LEU A 167 10.70 4.80 12.45
C LEU A 167 11.28 3.42 12.12
N CYS A 168 11.73 3.20 10.87
CA CYS A 168 12.43 1.97 10.50
C CYS A 168 13.72 1.79 11.33
N LEU A 169 14.52 2.84 11.48
CA LEU A 169 15.74 2.81 12.25
C LEU A 169 15.47 2.56 13.75
N LEU A 170 14.49 3.26 14.32
CA LEU A 170 14.11 3.08 15.73
C LEU A 170 13.54 1.68 15.98
N ALA A 171 12.75 1.13 15.05
CA ALA A 171 12.26 -0.24 15.11
C ALA A 171 13.43 -1.24 15.09
N PHE A 172 14.41 -1.03 14.19
CA PHE A 172 15.60 -1.86 14.09
C PHE A 172 16.44 -1.80 15.38
N ILE A 173 16.71 -0.61 15.90
CA ILE A 173 17.44 -0.41 17.16
C ILE A 173 16.66 -1.05 18.32
N GLY A 174 15.37 -0.79 18.44
CA GLY A 174 14.50 -1.35 19.47
C GLY A 174 14.49 -2.87 19.47
N VAL A 175 14.28 -3.49 18.31
CA VAL A 175 14.35 -4.94 18.13
C VAL A 175 15.72 -5.48 18.50
N THR A 176 16.79 -4.82 18.07
CA THR A 176 18.16 -5.25 18.38
C THR A 176 18.43 -5.18 19.89
N LEU A 177 18.06 -4.09 20.56
CA LEU A 177 18.32 -3.89 21.98
C LEU A 177 17.40 -4.77 22.86
N VAL A 178 16.10 -4.86 22.54
CA VAL A 178 15.12 -5.51 23.41
C VAL A 178 15.05 -7.02 23.17
N ILE A 179 15.32 -7.47 21.96
CA ILE A 179 15.21 -8.90 21.58
C ILE A 179 16.60 -9.46 21.26
N GLY A 180 17.36 -8.81 20.37
CA GLY A 180 18.64 -9.31 19.88
C GLY A 180 19.69 -9.41 20.98
N VAL A 181 19.92 -8.34 21.73
CA VAL A 181 20.94 -8.31 22.79
C VAL A 181 20.65 -9.33 23.90
N PRO A 182 19.42 -9.41 24.50
CA PRO A 182 19.13 -10.43 25.50
C PRO A 182 19.31 -11.85 24.97
N LEU A 183 18.89 -12.15 23.75
CA LEU A 183 19.10 -13.46 23.15
C LEU A 183 20.58 -13.78 22.97
N LEU A 184 21.39 -12.83 22.53
CA LEU A 184 22.83 -13.01 22.37
C LEU A 184 23.53 -13.24 23.73
N LEU A 185 23.11 -12.51 24.77
CA LEU A 185 23.66 -12.66 26.14
C LEU A 185 23.25 -14.00 26.78
N SER A 186 22.10 -14.54 26.46
CA SER A 186 21.63 -15.86 26.92
C SER A 186 22.45 -17.04 26.34
N GLY A 187 23.32 -16.74 25.35
CA GLY A 187 24.13 -17.74 24.67
C GLY A 187 23.38 -18.49 23.57
N LYS A 188 24.13 -19.02 22.61
CA LYS A 188 23.56 -19.85 21.54
C LYS A 188 23.27 -21.26 22.04
N PRO A 189 22.07 -21.79 21.80
CA PRO A 189 21.77 -23.17 22.15
C PRO A 189 22.68 -24.14 21.36
N GLN A 190 23.09 -25.23 22.01
CA GLN A 190 23.88 -26.26 21.36
C GLN A 190 22.96 -27.17 20.53
N LEU A 191 22.96 -26.97 19.22
CA LEU A 191 22.13 -27.67 18.26
C LEU A 191 22.97 -28.31 17.15
N PRO A 192 22.46 -29.37 16.49
CA PRO A 192 23.07 -29.90 15.28
C PRO A 192 23.27 -28.81 14.23
N LYS A 193 24.33 -28.94 13.42
CA LYS A 193 24.64 -27.96 12.35
C LYS A 193 23.44 -27.75 11.43
N GLY A 194 23.07 -26.50 11.24
CA GLY A 194 21.98 -26.09 10.34
C GLY A 194 20.59 -26.06 10.99
N VAL A 195 20.33 -26.79 12.08
CA VAL A 195 19.01 -26.81 12.75
C VAL A 195 18.67 -25.41 13.28
N PHE A 196 19.60 -24.77 13.98
CA PHE A 196 19.39 -23.40 14.49
C PHE A 196 19.11 -22.38 13.38
N ALA A 197 19.90 -22.40 12.31
CA ALA A 197 19.70 -21.49 11.17
C ALA A 197 18.35 -21.73 10.45
N ASN A 198 17.97 -23.01 10.26
CA ASN A 198 16.65 -23.33 9.69
C ASN A 198 15.50 -22.85 10.59
N GLY A 199 15.67 -22.94 11.91
CA GLY A 199 14.68 -22.40 12.84
C GLY A 199 14.55 -20.89 12.76
N LEU A 200 15.66 -20.17 12.82
CA LEU A 200 15.67 -18.72 12.65
C LEU A 200 14.99 -18.31 11.33
N LEU A 201 15.34 -18.98 10.24
CA LEU A 201 14.73 -18.72 8.92
C LEU A 201 13.22 -19.03 8.92
N TYR A 202 12.82 -20.15 9.53
CA TYR A 202 11.42 -20.53 9.63
C TYR A 202 10.59 -19.46 10.34
N PHE A 203 11.00 -19.05 11.53
CA PHE A 203 10.27 -18.07 12.34
C PHE A 203 10.38 -16.64 11.80
N ALA A 204 11.48 -16.31 11.15
CA ALA A 204 11.60 -15.05 10.41
C ALA A 204 10.63 -14.99 9.23
N CYS A 205 10.50 -16.06 8.44
CA CYS A 205 9.58 -16.13 7.32
C CYS A 205 8.11 -15.97 7.75
N ILE A 206 7.69 -16.64 8.84
CA ILE A 206 6.30 -16.52 9.29
C ILE A 206 6.01 -15.15 9.90
N GLY A 207 6.94 -14.56 10.68
CA GLY A 207 6.78 -13.22 11.24
C GLY A 207 6.70 -12.14 10.14
N THR A 208 7.64 -12.17 9.20
CA THR A 208 7.64 -11.25 8.07
C THR A 208 6.41 -11.48 7.18
N GLY A 209 6.15 -12.72 6.78
CA GLY A 209 5.06 -13.07 5.88
C GLY A 209 3.69 -12.66 6.42
N PHE A 210 3.45 -12.84 7.72
CA PHE A 210 2.18 -12.45 8.34
C PHE A 210 1.92 -10.94 8.22
N MET A 211 2.91 -10.09 8.55
CA MET A 211 2.78 -8.64 8.46
C MET A 211 2.71 -8.15 7.01
N MET A 212 3.45 -8.80 6.10
CA MET A 212 3.40 -8.51 4.66
C MET A 212 2.08 -8.92 3.98
N VAL A 213 1.20 -9.68 4.66
CA VAL A 213 -0.20 -9.88 4.27
C VAL A 213 -1.10 -8.86 4.96
N GLN A 214 -0.97 -8.70 6.27
CA GLN A 214 -1.89 -7.92 7.09
C GLN A 214 -1.90 -6.43 6.70
N ILE A 215 -0.74 -5.80 6.63
CA ILE A 215 -0.64 -4.35 6.37
C ILE A 215 -1.18 -3.96 4.99
N PRO A 216 -0.76 -4.63 3.89
CA PRO A 216 -1.30 -4.31 2.56
C PRO A 216 -2.80 -4.55 2.43
N LEU A 217 -3.35 -5.57 3.08
CA LEU A 217 -4.78 -5.83 3.05
C LEU A 217 -5.57 -4.77 3.82
N ILE A 218 -5.05 -4.26 4.96
CA ILE A 218 -5.65 -3.11 5.65
C ILE A 218 -5.72 -1.90 4.70
N GLN A 219 -4.64 -1.60 3.99
CA GLN A 219 -4.58 -0.48 3.05
C GLN A 219 -5.58 -0.66 1.89
N ARG A 220 -5.61 -1.83 1.26
CA ARG A 220 -6.52 -2.14 0.15
C ARG A 220 -7.98 -2.04 0.55
N PHE A 221 -8.35 -2.65 1.67
CA PHE A 221 -9.73 -2.67 2.11
C PHE A 221 -10.19 -1.40 2.82
N SER A 222 -9.28 -0.46 3.13
CA SER A 222 -9.66 0.88 3.63
C SER A 222 -10.52 1.64 2.63
N VAL A 223 -10.19 1.56 1.35
CA VAL A 223 -10.98 2.17 0.27
C VAL A 223 -12.30 1.42 0.09
N TYR A 224 -12.26 0.09 0.04
CA TYR A 224 -13.44 -0.75 -0.17
C TYR A 224 -14.49 -0.62 0.94
N LEU A 225 -14.08 -0.57 2.20
CA LEU A 225 -14.99 -0.40 3.35
C LEU A 225 -15.40 1.07 3.58
N GLY A 226 -14.77 2.01 2.87
CA GLY A 226 -15.10 3.43 2.89
C GLY A 226 -14.51 4.21 4.07
N HIS A 227 -13.89 3.54 5.05
CA HIS A 227 -13.23 4.21 6.17
C HIS A 227 -12.09 3.37 6.77
N PRO A 228 -10.90 3.97 7.02
CA PRO A 228 -9.76 3.24 7.56
C PRO A 228 -10.02 2.53 8.90
N VAL A 229 -10.84 3.11 9.79
CA VAL A 229 -11.19 2.51 11.08
C VAL A 229 -11.93 1.19 10.89
N TYR A 230 -12.88 1.11 9.95
CA TYR A 230 -13.57 -0.15 9.65
C TYR A 230 -12.61 -1.19 9.10
N ALA A 231 -11.70 -0.79 8.19
CA ALA A 231 -10.72 -1.71 7.63
C ALA A 231 -9.80 -2.27 8.71
N VAL A 232 -9.21 -1.42 9.54
CA VAL A 232 -8.35 -1.86 10.65
C VAL A 232 -9.10 -2.79 11.58
N SER A 233 -10.30 -2.41 12.03
CA SER A 233 -11.09 -3.19 12.99
C SER A 233 -11.48 -4.55 12.41
N VAL A 234 -12.07 -4.58 11.21
CA VAL A 234 -12.56 -5.81 10.57
C VAL A 234 -11.40 -6.76 10.23
N LEU A 235 -10.31 -6.23 9.63
CA LEU A 235 -9.18 -7.08 9.27
C LEU A 235 -8.42 -7.59 10.48
N LEU A 236 -8.08 -6.71 11.43
CA LEU A 236 -7.32 -7.10 12.60
C LEU A 236 -8.07 -8.17 13.40
N PHE A 237 -9.35 -7.93 13.65
CA PHE A 237 -10.21 -8.85 14.39
C PHE A 237 -10.34 -10.20 13.67
N SER A 238 -10.66 -10.19 12.37
CA SER A 238 -10.80 -11.42 11.59
C SER A 238 -9.50 -12.19 11.45
N MET A 239 -8.35 -11.51 11.24
CA MET A 239 -7.05 -12.19 11.16
C MET A 239 -6.66 -12.83 12.50
N ILE A 240 -6.84 -12.12 13.61
CA ILE A 240 -6.50 -12.65 14.95
C ILE A 240 -7.34 -13.87 15.27
N ILE A 241 -8.67 -13.79 15.09
CA ILE A 241 -9.58 -14.92 15.34
C ILE A 241 -9.24 -16.09 14.41
N ALA A 242 -9.11 -15.84 13.11
CA ALA A 242 -8.84 -16.91 12.15
C ALA A 242 -7.47 -17.57 12.41
N ALA A 243 -6.43 -16.78 12.72
CA ALA A 243 -5.13 -17.33 13.10
C ALA A 243 -5.18 -18.10 14.43
N GLY A 244 -5.96 -17.63 15.41
CA GLY A 244 -6.21 -18.35 16.66
C GLY A 244 -6.90 -19.70 16.44
N LEU A 245 -7.93 -19.74 15.58
CA LEU A 245 -8.59 -20.98 15.15
C LEU A 245 -7.60 -21.90 14.43
N GLY A 246 -6.78 -21.36 13.53
CA GLY A 246 -5.72 -22.10 12.86
C GLY A 246 -4.73 -22.71 13.85
N SER A 247 -4.27 -21.93 14.82
CA SER A 247 -3.39 -22.40 15.90
C SER A 247 -4.01 -23.60 16.65
N SER A 248 -5.27 -23.49 17.05
CA SER A 248 -5.99 -24.58 17.71
C SER A 248 -6.16 -25.81 16.81
N LEU A 249 -6.48 -25.62 15.53
CA LEU A 249 -6.59 -26.72 14.56
C LEU A 249 -5.26 -27.41 14.29
N SER A 250 -4.14 -26.73 14.50
CA SER A 250 -2.80 -27.29 14.32
C SER A 250 -2.54 -28.51 15.21
N ASP A 251 -3.21 -28.62 16.37
CA ASP A 251 -3.07 -29.76 17.30
C ASP A 251 -3.58 -31.09 16.71
N ARG A 252 -4.45 -31.00 15.69
CA ARG A 252 -4.93 -32.15 14.95
C ARG A 252 -3.94 -32.70 13.92
N ILE A 253 -2.87 -31.95 13.65
CA ILE A 253 -1.85 -32.27 12.65
C ILE A 253 -0.63 -32.87 13.35
N SER A 254 -0.30 -34.10 13.06
CA SER A 254 0.92 -34.76 13.56
C SER A 254 2.03 -34.62 12.53
N VAL A 255 2.79 -33.52 12.59
CA VAL A 255 3.91 -33.27 11.65
C VAL A 255 5.03 -34.28 11.82
N GLU A 256 5.17 -34.85 13.02
CA GLU A 256 6.15 -35.91 13.35
C GLU A 256 5.82 -37.22 12.62
N ARG A 257 4.54 -37.52 12.41
CA ARG A 257 4.06 -38.71 11.74
C ARG A 257 3.88 -38.55 10.24
N ASP A 258 3.42 -37.37 9.81
CA ASP A 258 3.15 -37.06 8.40
C ASP A 258 3.89 -35.80 7.94
N LYS A 259 5.10 -36.01 7.41
CA LYS A 259 5.97 -34.97 6.89
C LYS A 259 5.39 -34.20 5.68
N ARG A 260 4.27 -34.66 5.08
CA ARG A 260 3.63 -33.98 3.95
C ARG A 260 3.15 -32.58 4.34
N TRP A 261 2.77 -32.39 5.62
CA TRP A 261 2.32 -31.10 6.11
C TRP A 261 3.40 -30.01 6.07
N THR A 262 4.68 -30.36 6.11
CA THR A 262 5.79 -29.39 5.95
C THR A 262 5.85 -28.76 4.56
N LEU A 263 5.27 -29.40 3.56
CA LEU A 263 5.12 -28.89 2.21
C LEU A 263 3.70 -28.38 1.96
N ALA A 264 2.69 -29.14 2.33
CA ALA A 264 1.30 -28.84 2.01
C ALA A 264 0.84 -27.51 2.64
N LEU A 265 1.19 -27.24 3.89
CA LEU A 265 0.76 -26.03 4.59
C LEU A 265 1.34 -24.75 3.95
N PRO A 266 2.66 -24.60 3.75
CA PRO A 266 3.19 -23.41 3.07
C PRO A 266 2.65 -23.24 1.64
N LEU A 267 2.49 -24.33 0.89
CA LEU A 267 1.91 -24.26 -0.45
C LEU A 267 0.46 -23.79 -0.43
N THR A 268 -0.34 -24.30 0.51
CA THR A 268 -1.73 -23.84 0.69
C THR A 268 -1.76 -22.33 0.95
N ILE A 269 -0.88 -21.82 1.82
CA ILE A 269 -0.80 -20.39 2.13
C ILE A 269 -0.40 -19.60 0.89
N VAL A 270 0.61 -20.06 0.14
CA VAL A 270 1.04 -19.41 -1.11
C VAL A 270 -0.13 -19.33 -2.10
N VAL A 271 -0.87 -20.42 -2.29
CA VAL A 271 -2.02 -20.46 -3.21
C VAL A 271 -3.12 -19.48 -2.74
N LEU A 272 -3.43 -19.46 -1.44
CA LEU A 272 -4.49 -18.59 -0.91
C LEU A 272 -4.10 -17.12 -0.96
N ILE A 273 -2.86 -16.75 -0.63
CA ILE A 273 -2.40 -15.36 -0.77
C ILE A 273 -2.37 -14.96 -2.25
N SER A 274 -1.94 -15.84 -3.15
CA SER A 274 -1.97 -15.60 -4.60
C SER A 274 -3.39 -15.44 -5.11
N ALA A 275 -4.35 -16.22 -4.60
CA ALA A 275 -5.77 -16.05 -4.93
C ALA A 275 -6.29 -14.68 -4.44
N ILE A 276 -5.96 -14.26 -3.21
CA ILE A 276 -6.30 -12.93 -2.71
C ILE A 276 -5.67 -11.84 -3.59
N TYR A 277 -4.40 -11.99 -3.95
CA TYR A 277 -3.70 -11.06 -4.83
C TYR A 277 -4.42 -10.87 -6.18
N LEU A 278 -4.84 -11.98 -6.81
CA LEU A 278 -5.47 -11.94 -8.13
C LEU A 278 -6.95 -11.58 -8.09
N LEU A 279 -7.69 -12.05 -7.09
CA LEU A 279 -9.14 -11.98 -7.06
C LEU A 279 -9.69 -10.77 -6.28
N SER A 280 -8.91 -10.15 -5.39
CA SER A 280 -9.41 -9.03 -4.58
C SER A 280 -9.89 -7.84 -5.41
N GLY A 281 -9.21 -7.49 -6.51
CA GLY A 281 -9.63 -6.43 -7.42
C GLY A 281 -11.01 -6.71 -8.06
N PRO A 282 -11.17 -7.82 -8.81
CA PRO A 282 -12.45 -8.24 -9.37
C PRO A 282 -13.58 -8.34 -8.31
N ILE A 283 -13.28 -8.88 -7.12
CA ILE A 283 -14.27 -8.99 -6.04
C ILE A 283 -14.71 -7.60 -5.57
N ILE A 284 -13.78 -6.68 -5.35
CA ILE A 284 -14.07 -5.30 -4.96
C ILE A 284 -14.96 -4.64 -6.00
N GLN A 285 -14.60 -4.71 -7.28
CA GLN A 285 -15.39 -4.11 -8.37
C GLN A 285 -16.80 -4.68 -8.45
N ALA A 286 -16.95 -6.00 -8.33
CA ALA A 286 -18.25 -6.67 -8.40
C ALA A 286 -19.15 -6.40 -7.18
N THR A 287 -18.60 -5.96 -6.05
CA THR A 287 -19.32 -5.87 -4.78
C THR A 287 -19.28 -4.48 -4.14
N ILE A 288 -18.71 -3.49 -4.81
CA ILE A 288 -18.57 -2.12 -4.28
C ILE A 288 -19.92 -1.46 -3.96
N ASP A 289 -20.96 -1.78 -4.71
CA ASP A 289 -22.32 -1.24 -4.53
C ASP A 289 -23.12 -1.94 -3.41
N GLN A 290 -22.55 -2.98 -2.78
CA GLN A 290 -23.20 -3.68 -1.68
C GLN A 290 -23.16 -2.83 -0.39
N GLY A 291 -24.12 -3.08 0.52
CA GLY A 291 -24.14 -2.45 1.84
C GLY A 291 -22.87 -2.79 2.67
N LEU A 292 -22.55 -1.92 3.61
CA LEU A 292 -21.34 -2.05 4.45
C LEU A 292 -21.20 -3.42 5.14
N VAL A 293 -22.31 -3.96 5.66
CA VAL A 293 -22.31 -5.29 6.33
C VAL A 293 -21.89 -6.39 5.38
N ALA A 294 -22.44 -6.41 4.15
CA ALA A 294 -22.06 -7.40 3.15
C ALA A 294 -20.58 -7.28 2.77
N ARG A 295 -20.06 -6.05 2.58
CA ARG A 295 -18.64 -5.80 2.31
C ARG A 295 -17.75 -6.27 3.46
N CYS A 296 -18.13 -6.04 4.72
CA CYS A 296 -17.42 -6.55 5.88
C CYS A 296 -17.36 -8.09 5.89
N LEU A 297 -18.48 -8.77 5.60
CA LEU A 297 -18.53 -10.23 5.56
C LEU A 297 -17.64 -10.80 4.44
N ILE A 298 -17.62 -10.18 3.27
CA ILE A 298 -16.73 -10.55 2.16
C ILE A 298 -15.27 -10.45 2.58
N VAL A 299 -14.89 -9.35 3.22
CA VAL A 299 -13.50 -9.15 3.71
C VAL A 299 -13.14 -10.20 4.77
N ILE A 300 -14.03 -10.46 5.74
CA ILE A 300 -13.82 -11.48 6.78
C ILE A 300 -13.57 -12.85 6.16
N LEU A 301 -14.43 -13.28 5.23
CA LEU A 301 -14.30 -14.57 4.54
C LEU A 301 -12.98 -14.66 3.77
N LEU A 302 -12.68 -13.64 2.98
CA LEU A 302 -11.49 -13.62 2.14
C LEU A 302 -10.21 -13.67 2.97
N VAL A 303 -10.16 -12.92 4.06
CA VAL A 303 -8.99 -12.85 4.95
C VAL A 303 -8.87 -14.12 5.79
N ALA A 304 -9.97 -14.65 6.33
CA ALA A 304 -9.96 -15.84 7.18
C ALA A 304 -9.44 -17.07 6.45
N THR A 305 -9.73 -17.22 5.16
CA THR A 305 -9.23 -18.36 4.37
C THR A 305 -7.71 -18.47 4.37
N ALA A 306 -6.97 -17.37 4.31
CA ALA A 306 -5.52 -17.36 4.38
C ALA A 306 -5.01 -17.35 5.83
N ALA A 307 -5.68 -16.61 6.73
CA ALA A 307 -5.23 -16.43 8.10
C ALA A 307 -5.29 -17.74 8.93
N ILE A 308 -6.25 -18.63 8.66
CA ILE A 308 -6.33 -19.94 9.34
C ILE A 308 -5.04 -20.76 9.11
N PRO A 309 -4.63 -21.09 7.89
CA PRO A 309 -3.41 -21.84 7.68
C PRO A 309 -2.15 -21.07 8.08
N MET A 310 -2.12 -19.75 7.98
CA MET A 310 -1.02 -18.93 8.49
C MET A 310 -0.86 -19.08 10.00
N GLY A 311 -1.97 -19.08 10.76
CA GLY A 311 -1.98 -19.31 12.21
C GLY A 311 -1.48 -20.67 12.65
N MET A 312 -1.55 -21.69 11.79
CA MET A 312 -1.01 -23.03 12.06
C MET A 312 0.53 -23.07 12.05
N CYS A 313 1.19 -22.17 11.31
CA CYS A 313 2.64 -22.25 11.09
C CYS A 313 3.44 -22.12 12.39
N PHE A 314 3.03 -21.21 13.28
CA PHE A 314 3.80 -20.96 14.51
C PHE A 314 3.82 -22.18 15.47
N PRO A 315 2.68 -22.75 15.89
CA PRO A 315 2.69 -23.94 16.77
C PRO A 315 3.30 -25.17 16.10
N LEU A 316 3.11 -25.36 14.79
CA LEU A 316 3.77 -26.44 14.06
C LEU A 316 5.29 -26.27 14.04
N GLY A 317 5.79 -25.08 13.83
CA GLY A 317 7.21 -24.75 13.92
C GLY A 317 7.80 -25.04 15.29
N LEU A 318 7.10 -24.65 16.36
CA LEU A 318 7.54 -24.95 17.73
C LEU A 318 7.62 -26.46 17.99
N ARG A 319 6.66 -27.25 17.51
CA ARG A 319 6.68 -28.71 17.65
C ARG A 319 7.84 -29.34 16.87
N LEU A 320 8.10 -28.89 15.66
CA LEU A 320 9.28 -29.33 14.90
C LEU A 320 10.60 -29.00 15.61
N PHE A 321 10.63 -27.93 16.40
CA PHE A 321 11.85 -27.51 17.12
C PHE A 321 12.03 -28.21 18.46
N ARG A 322 10.95 -28.50 19.18
CA ARG A 322 10.99 -29.16 20.49
C ARG A 322 11.70 -30.54 20.46
N GLN A 323 11.68 -31.22 19.33
CA GLN A 323 12.39 -32.51 19.20
C GLN A 323 13.91 -32.36 19.33
N TYR A 324 14.46 -31.12 19.19
CA TYR A 324 15.89 -30.85 19.29
C TYR A 324 16.30 -30.27 20.64
N SER A 325 15.60 -29.25 21.15
CA SER A 325 15.85 -28.65 22.46
C SER A 325 14.76 -27.64 22.82
N ASP A 326 14.33 -27.62 24.09
CA ASP A 326 13.42 -26.59 24.61
C ASP A 326 14.13 -25.26 24.86
N ASP A 327 15.45 -25.22 25.04
CA ASP A 327 16.23 -24.00 25.27
C ASP A 327 16.23 -23.04 24.08
N CYS A 328 15.76 -23.52 22.91
CA CYS A 328 15.69 -22.71 21.70
C CYS A 328 14.38 -21.90 21.58
N LEU A 329 13.37 -22.21 22.34
CA LEU A 329 12.05 -21.59 22.24
C LEU A 329 12.10 -20.06 22.36
N PRO A 330 12.84 -19.46 23.32
CA PRO A 330 12.97 -18.01 23.43
C PRO A 330 13.54 -17.36 22.15
N TRP A 331 14.50 -18.04 21.48
CA TRP A 331 15.07 -17.56 20.21
C TRP A 331 14.04 -17.54 19.10
N MET A 332 13.21 -18.59 19.00
CA MET A 332 12.18 -18.71 17.95
C MET A 332 11.08 -17.68 18.14
N TRP A 333 10.63 -17.47 19.39
CA TRP A 333 9.67 -16.41 19.72
C TRP A 333 10.24 -15.02 19.46
N GLY A 334 11.48 -14.79 19.92
CA GLY A 334 12.16 -13.51 19.74
C GLY A 334 12.33 -13.14 18.28
N VAL A 335 12.80 -14.08 17.44
CA VAL A 335 12.99 -13.83 16.00
C VAL A 335 11.67 -13.58 15.29
N ASN A 336 10.63 -14.35 15.59
CA ASN A 336 9.31 -14.13 15.01
C ASN A 336 8.77 -12.73 15.35
N GLY A 337 8.82 -12.34 16.63
CA GLY A 337 8.41 -11.01 17.06
C GLY A 337 9.25 -9.88 16.44
N ALA A 338 10.57 -10.06 16.43
CA ALA A 338 11.53 -9.11 15.85
C ALA A 338 11.24 -8.84 14.38
N THR A 339 11.13 -9.91 13.59
CA THR A 339 10.88 -9.81 12.15
C THR A 339 9.47 -9.31 11.85
N GLY A 340 8.48 -9.64 12.70
CA GLY A 340 7.12 -9.08 12.59
C GLY A 340 7.10 -7.56 12.79
N VAL A 341 7.78 -7.05 13.82
CA VAL A 341 7.88 -5.60 14.07
C VAL A 341 8.57 -4.90 12.91
N LEU A 342 9.73 -5.40 12.46
CA LEU A 342 10.43 -4.81 11.33
C LEU A 342 9.59 -4.87 10.03
N ALA A 343 8.95 -6.00 9.78
CA ALA A 343 8.12 -6.18 8.60
C ALA A 343 6.90 -5.26 8.58
N SER A 344 6.34 -4.90 9.74
CA SER A 344 5.19 -3.99 9.78
C SER A 344 5.53 -2.61 9.23
N VAL A 345 6.69 -2.06 9.58
CA VAL A 345 7.16 -0.76 9.08
C VAL A 345 7.63 -0.88 7.63
N LEU A 346 8.35 -1.94 7.29
CA LEU A 346 8.80 -2.21 5.91
C LEU A 346 7.63 -2.43 4.95
N ALA A 347 6.53 -3.06 5.39
CA ALA A 347 5.34 -3.24 4.56
C ALA A 347 4.72 -1.90 4.16
N VAL A 348 4.71 -0.91 5.07
CA VAL A 348 4.26 0.45 4.74
C VAL A 348 5.18 1.08 3.71
N ALA A 349 6.50 1.03 3.92
CA ALA A 349 7.50 1.60 3.02
C ALA A 349 7.43 0.97 1.62
N ILE A 350 7.39 -0.36 1.54
CA ILE A 350 7.27 -1.09 0.26
C ILE A 350 5.95 -0.75 -0.44
N SER A 351 4.83 -0.73 0.31
CA SER A 351 3.52 -0.38 -0.27
C SER A 351 3.50 1.04 -0.80
N MET A 352 4.15 1.97 -0.11
CA MET A 352 4.20 3.38 -0.48
C MET A 352 4.98 3.62 -1.78
N TRP A 353 6.14 3.00 -1.94
CA TRP A 353 7.01 3.22 -3.10
C TRP A 353 6.80 2.23 -4.23
N SER A 354 6.53 0.97 -3.92
CA SER A 354 6.43 -0.10 -4.91
C SER A 354 5.01 -0.64 -5.09
N GLY A 355 4.08 -0.17 -4.26
CA GLY A 355 2.67 -0.57 -4.27
C GLY A 355 2.33 -1.73 -3.34
N ILE A 356 1.06 -1.79 -2.99
CA ILE A 356 0.47 -2.81 -2.10
C ILE A 356 0.72 -4.24 -2.62
N ASN A 357 0.66 -4.40 -3.93
CA ASN A 357 0.88 -5.69 -4.59
C ASN A 357 2.29 -6.25 -4.34
N THR A 358 3.30 -5.39 -4.29
CA THR A 358 4.69 -5.80 -4.01
C THR A 358 4.83 -6.40 -2.60
N SER A 359 4.18 -5.81 -1.61
CA SER A 359 4.20 -6.34 -0.25
C SER A 359 3.55 -7.73 -0.16
N LEU A 360 2.45 -7.97 -0.90
CA LEU A 360 1.84 -9.30 -1.00
C LEU A 360 2.75 -10.31 -1.71
N LEU A 361 3.50 -9.89 -2.75
CA LEU A 361 4.49 -10.75 -3.41
C LEU A 361 5.63 -11.13 -2.45
N VAL A 362 6.08 -10.21 -1.60
CA VAL A 362 7.06 -10.51 -0.54
C VAL A 362 6.50 -11.54 0.44
N ALA A 363 5.22 -11.44 0.83
CA ALA A 363 4.57 -12.44 1.66
C ALA A 363 4.55 -13.83 1.00
N ILE A 364 4.16 -13.90 -0.28
CA ILE A 364 4.18 -15.14 -1.07
C ILE A 364 5.60 -15.74 -1.09
N ALA A 365 6.62 -14.91 -1.31
CA ALA A 365 8.01 -15.35 -1.29
C ALA A 365 8.45 -15.88 0.08
N CYS A 366 8.04 -15.23 1.18
CA CYS A 366 8.32 -15.70 2.54
C CYS A 366 7.71 -17.09 2.81
N TYR A 367 6.43 -17.28 2.45
CA TYR A 367 5.78 -18.59 2.64
C TYR A 367 6.29 -19.66 1.67
N ALA A 368 6.70 -19.30 0.45
CA ALA A 368 7.38 -20.22 -0.45
C ALA A 368 8.75 -20.65 0.11
N LEU A 369 9.53 -19.68 0.62
CA LEU A 369 10.83 -19.96 1.24
C LEU A 369 10.68 -20.81 2.51
N LEU A 370 9.56 -20.70 3.24
CA LEU A 370 9.26 -21.48 4.43
C LEU A 370 9.33 -23.00 4.19
N ILE A 371 9.12 -23.45 2.97
CA ILE A 371 9.20 -24.88 2.58
C ILE A 371 10.59 -25.46 2.88
N VAL A 372 11.65 -24.67 2.65
CA VAL A 372 13.04 -25.13 2.82
C VAL A 372 13.34 -25.46 4.29
N PRO A 373 13.22 -24.52 5.24
CA PRO A 373 13.48 -24.83 6.65
C PRO A 373 12.48 -25.84 7.22
N ALA A 374 11.20 -25.81 6.82
CA ALA A 374 10.22 -26.80 7.29
C ALA A 374 10.61 -28.22 6.93
N ARG A 375 11.08 -28.47 5.71
CA ARG A 375 11.55 -29.80 5.29
C ARG A 375 12.86 -30.21 5.95
N ASN A 376 13.78 -29.26 6.14
CA ASN A 376 15.07 -29.54 6.79
C ASN A 376 14.90 -29.87 8.28
N LEU A 377 13.97 -29.22 8.96
CA LEU A 377 13.65 -29.48 10.38
C LEU A 377 12.85 -30.77 10.58
N SER A 378 12.21 -31.29 9.56
CA SER A 378 11.43 -32.53 9.64
C SER A 378 12.26 -33.79 9.28
N ARG A 379 13.51 -33.63 8.86
CA ARG A 379 14.43 -34.76 8.59
C ARG A 379 14.99 -35.33 9.85
#